data_f59e3289fb9cde3e5acf684c70f13e40
#
_entry.id   f59e3289fb9cde3e5acf684c70f13e40
#
_cell.length_a   1.000
_cell.length_b   1.000
_cell.length_c   1.000
_cell.angle_alpha   90.00
_cell.angle_beta   90.00
_cell.angle_gamma   90.00
#
_symmetry.space_group_name_H-M   'P 1'
#
loop_
_entity.id
_entity.type
_entity.pdbx_description
1 polymer ?
#
loop_
_entity_poly.entity_id
_entity_poly.type
_entity_poly.pdbx_seq_one_letter_code
_entity_poly.pdbx_strand_id
1 'polypeptide(L)'
;MSSLQQLFTTQFDANAIKQVKLMDGKALLYKRPQSVQWQVRFKLANNKWHSTTTNTDDIEQAKINAIAIIETVKIKTDACLAITTKTFKQIALDEIANMSRALDNNIGRRCYRDYIFAIKKYLIPFFGAYEIENITTEMLADFDAWRITEMNKVPMASTKRNHASAYIRVVNLARERGYVAHNRAVPMLDSKGKRSQARPAFSKEEIIELISYTETWVKSSYTERTRLMRTLCVAYIEFLVNTGVRHGTEALRLRWKHLQWHWIGNKKYLRVWVSGKTGPRYLIAKHEVIKVFERLMRWHKLDYTNLNGLIEAKLDKAIFCLPGNTQISNMENIFRNLMVRSSMRKDSGGLNRTLYSLRHTYATFALASGIDIHTLARQMGTSVNMIERHYSKMTATMAAERLA
;
A
#
# COMPACT_ATOMS: atom_id res chain seq x y z
N MET A 1 -53.70 -57.28 45.44
CA MET A 1 -53.39 -56.53 44.22
C MET A 1 -52.26 -55.61 44.53
N SER A 2 -51.03 -56.06 44.50
CA SER A 2 -49.85 -55.16 44.66
C SER A 2 -48.53 -55.90 44.48
N SER A 3 -48.30 -56.60 43.42
CA SER A 3 -46.97 -57.17 43.18
C SER A 3 -46.59 -57.32 41.68
N LEU A 4 -47.40 -56.79 40.78
CA LEU A 4 -47.13 -56.85 39.36
C LEU A 4 -46.79 -55.48 38.71
N GLN A 5 -46.86 -54.39 39.48
CA GLN A 5 -46.47 -53.07 38.97
C GLN A 5 -45.04 -52.68 39.31
N GLN A 6 -44.29 -53.48 40.07
CA GLN A 6 -42.91 -53.22 40.39
C GLN A 6 -41.89 -53.89 39.43
N LEU A 7 -42.32 -54.64 38.45
CA LEU A 7 -41.42 -55.39 37.54
C LEU A 7 -41.26 -54.75 36.16
N PHE A 8 -41.90 -53.62 35.89
CA PHE A 8 -41.75 -52.90 34.59
C PHE A 8 -41.22 -51.47 34.67
N THR A 9 -40.62 -51.12 35.76
CA THR A 9 -39.77 -49.92 35.84
C THR A 9 -38.30 -50.29 35.84
N THR A 10 -37.87 -51.15 34.93
CA THR A 10 -36.51 -51.02 34.40
C THR A 10 -36.51 -49.75 33.54
N GLN A 11 -36.23 -48.62 34.18
CA GLN A 11 -35.67 -47.51 33.44
C GLN A 11 -34.53 -48.10 32.61
N PHE A 12 -34.75 -48.24 31.32
CA PHE A 12 -33.67 -48.33 30.36
C PHE A 12 -32.81 -47.12 30.60
N ASP A 13 -31.69 -47.36 31.29
CA ASP A 13 -30.64 -46.36 31.48
C ASP A 13 -30.10 -46.08 30.08
N ALA A 14 -30.68 -45.11 29.41
CA ALA A 14 -30.20 -44.56 28.14
C ALA A 14 -28.79 -43.99 28.28
N ASN A 15 -28.16 -44.19 29.44
CA ASN A 15 -26.84 -43.81 29.85
C ASN A 15 -25.79 -44.96 29.86
N ALA A 16 -26.15 -46.17 29.41
CA ALA A 16 -25.33 -47.35 29.61
C ALA A 16 -24.00 -47.38 28.88
N ILE A 17 -23.78 -46.58 27.82
CA ILE A 17 -22.46 -46.45 27.20
C ILE A 17 -22.13 -45.00 26.98
N LYS A 18 -21.76 -44.28 28.06
CA LYS A 18 -21.31 -42.89 27.97
C LYS A 18 -19.87 -42.74 27.50
N GLN A 19 -19.05 -43.76 27.60
CA GLN A 19 -17.62 -43.72 27.33
C GLN A 19 -17.10 -45.08 26.85
N VAL A 20 -16.25 -45.06 25.81
CA VAL A 20 -15.56 -46.25 25.28
C VAL A 20 -14.06 -45.91 25.20
N LYS A 21 -13.21 -46.72 25.81
CA LYS A 21 -11.75 -46.61 25.71
C LYS A 21 -11.27 -47.19 24.39
N LEU A 22 -10.39 -46.48 23.70
CA LEU A 22 -9.74 -46.90 22.47
C LEU A 22 -8.21 -46.93 22.68
N MET A 23 -7.50 -47.73 21.87
CA MET A 23 -6.03 -47.78 21.85
C MET A 23 -5.43 -47.99 23.25
N ASP A 24 -5.85 -49.03 23.98
CA ASP A 24 -5.41 -49.33 25.34
C ASP A 24 -5.57 -48.18 26.33
N GLY A 25 -6.62 -47.41 26.20
CA GLY A 25 -6.90 -46.25 27.08
C GLY A 25 -6.25 -44.95 26.70
N LYS A 26 -5.47 -44.88 25.58
CA LYS A 26 -4.84 -43.66 25.09
C LYS A 26 -5.83 -42.66 24.50
N ALA A 27 -7.01 -43.15 24.11
CA ALA A 27 -8.12 -42.30 23.61
C ALA A 27 -9.44 -42.70 24.23
N LEU A 28 -10.38 -41.77 24.31
CA LEU A 28 -11.69 -41.94 24.90
C LEU A 28 -12.76 -41.44 23.95
N LEU A 29 -13.70 -42.30 23.54
CA LEU A 29 -14.93 -41.90 22.91
C LEU A 29 -15.99 -41.60 24.00
N TYR A 30 -16.71 -40.49 23.87
CA TYR A 30 -17.75 -40.08 24.81
C TYR A 30 -18.86 -39.29 24.11
N LYS A 31 -20.07 -39.30 24.69
CA LYS A 31 -21.14 -38.38 24.26
C LYS A 31 -21.25 -37.21 25.25
N ARG A 32 -21.43 -36.01 24.74
CA ARG A 32 -21.81 -34.87 25.56
C ARG A 32 -23.29 -34.88 25.85
N PRO A 33 -23.77 -34.40 27.01
CA PRO A 33 -25.18 -34.42 27.38
C PRO A 33 -26.17 -33.82 26.36
N GLN A 34 -25.68 -32.86 25.56
CA GLN A 34 -26.47 -32.13 24.58
C GLN A 34 -26.12 -32.49 23.12
N SER A 35 -25.35 -33.55 22.90
CA SER A 35 -24.89 -33.93 21.54
C SER A 35 -25.27 -35.38 21.24
N VAL A 36 -25.91 -35.61 20.11
CA VAL A 36 -26.14 -36.95 19.56
C VAL A 36 -24.86 -37.58 19.03
N GLN A 37 -23.90 -36.78 18.58
CA GLN A 37 -22.66 -37.25 17.96
C GLN A 37 -21.61 -37.64 19.01
N TRP A 38 -20.85 -38.69 18.70
CA TRP A 38 -19.71 -39.12 19.48
C TRP A 38 -18.55 -38.10 19.38
N GLN A 39 -17.85 -37.90 20.49
CA GLN A 39 -16.62 -37.11 20.60
C GLN A 39 -15.47 -38.04 20.89
N VAL A 40 -14.31 -37.76 20.31
CA VAL A 40 -13.05 -38.39 20.69
C VAL A 40 -12.18 -37.44 21.49
N ARG A 41 -11.56 -37.96 22.56
CA ARG A 41 -10.58 -37.22 23.38
C ARG A 41 -9.31 -38.06 23.52
N PHE A 42 -8.16 -37.45 23.25
CA PHE A 42 -6.84 -38.09 23.34
C PHE A 42 -5.77 -37.08 23.69
N LYS A 43 -4.60 -37.57 24.14
CA LYS A 43 -3.46 -36.73 24.46
C LYS A 43 -2.60 -36.48 23.23
N LEU A 44 -2.20 -35.21 23.04
CA LEU A 44 -1.19 -34.82 22.07
C LEU A 44 0.22 -35.13 22.56
N ALA A 45 1.23 -35.04 21.69
CA ALA A 45 2.65 -35.25 22.07
C ALA A 45 3.15 -34.28 23.16
N ASN A 46 2.55 -33.09 23.26
CA ASN A 46 2.84 -32.10 24.31
C ASN A 46 2.04 -32.33 25.62
N ASN A 47 1.47 -33.53 25.81
CA ASN A 47 0.64 -33.94 26.95
C ASN A 47 -0.69 -33.15 27.13
N LYS A 48 -1.04 -32.24 26.23
CA LYS A 48 -2.34 -31.58 26.28
C LYS A 48 -3.43 -32.45 25.69
N TRP A 49 -4.62 -32.37 26.29
CA TRP A 49 -5.79 -33.05 25.80
C TRP A 49 -6.36 -32.36 24.56
N HIS A 50 -6.65 -33.13 23.52
CA HIS A 50 -7.39 -32.71 22.35
C HIS A 50 -8.73 -33.43 22.31
N SER A 51 -9.82 -32.71 21.95
CA SER A 51 -11.17 -33.26 21.80
C SER A 51 -11.79 -32.74 20.53
N THR A 52 -12.41 -33.65 19.75
CA THR A 52 -13.13 -33.25 18.52
C THR A 52 -14.28 -34.21 18.28
N THR A 53 -15.24 -33.84 17.40
CA THR A 53 -16.36 -34.69 17.01
C THR A 53 -15.92 -35.74 16.02
N THR A 54 -16.54 -36.93 16.09
CA THR A 54 -16.41 -37.99 15.10
C THR A 54 -17.43 -37.86 13.95
N ASN A 55 -18.31 -36.86 14.04
CA ASN A 55 -19.38 -36.55 13.06
C ASN A 55 -20.37 -37.70 12.79
N THR A 56 -20.54 -38.60 13.76
CA THR A 56 -21.49 -39.68 13.67
C THR A 56 -22.10 -39.98 15.03
N ASP A 57 -23.29 -40.50 15.05
CA ASP A 57 -24.02 -41.00 16.23
C ASP A 57 -23.90 -42.52 16.40
N ASP A 58 -23.48 -43.25 15.33
CA ASP A 58 -23.17 -44.66 15.36
C ASP A 58 -21.80 -44.93 16.03
N ILE A 59 -21.76 -45.87 16.94
CA ILE A 59 -20.58 -46.17 17.76
C ILE A 59 -19.47 -46.86 16.97
N GLU A 60 -19.77 -47.75 16.07
CA GLU A 60 -18.79 -48.50 15.28
C GLU A 60 -18.14 -47.55 14.26
N GLN A 61 -18.94 -46.73 13.60
CA GLN A 61 -18.40 -45.72 12.72
C GLN A 61 -17.60 -44.66 13.50
N ALA A 62 -18.01 -44.33 14.73
CA ALA A 62 -17.28 -43.43 15.61
C ALA A 62 -15.89 -43.96 16.00
N LYS A 63 -15.75 -45.26 16.22
CA LYS A 63 -14.44 -45.88 16.48
C LYS A 63 -13.51 -45.75 15.28
N ILE A 64 -14.00 -46.03 14.08
CA ILE A 64 -13.23 -45.89 12.83
C ILE A 64 -12.79 -44.44 12.63
N ASN A 65 -13.75 -43.51 12.71
CA ASN A 65 -13.46 -42.07 12.54
C ASN A 65 -12.49 -41.54 13.60
N ALA A 66 -12.59 -42.02 14.85
CA ALA A 66 -11.68 -41.62 15.93
C ALA A 66 -10.22 -42.02 15.65
N ILE A 67 -10.00 -43.25 15.15
CA ILE A 67 -8.65 -43.71 14.77
C ILE A 67 -8.10 -42.83 13.65
N ALA A 68 -8.88 -42.63 12.58
CA ALA A 68 -8.47 -41.77 11.46
C ALA A 68 -8.15 -40.32 11.91
N ILE A 69 -8.93 -39.75 12.83
CA ILE A 69 -8.69 -38.42 13.43
C ILE A 69 -7.34 -38.41 14.20
N ILE A 70 -7.12 -39.44 15.05
CA ILE A 70 -5.88 -39.51 15.85
C ILE A 70 -4.65 -39.61 14.96
N GLU A 71 -4.70 -40.45 13.92
CA GLU A 71 -3.61 -40.58 12.93
C GLU A 71 -3.36 -39.28 12.19
N THR A 72 -4.43 -38.63 11.72
CA THR A 72 -4.33 -37.33 11.06
C THR A 72 -3.70 -36.27 11.95
N VAL A 73 -4.11 -36.21 13.22
CA VAL A 73 -3.55 -35.26 14.18
C VAL A 73 -2.08 -35.57 14.47
N LYS A 74 -1.71 -36.85 14.56
CA LYS A 74 -0.30 -37.26 14.73
C LYS A 74 0.54 -36.82 13.54
N ILE A 75 0.12 -37.09 12.31
CA ILE A 75 0.80 -36.68 11.08
C ILE A 75 0.96 -35.15 11.05
N LYS A 76 -0.11 -34.40 11.38
CA LYS A 76 -0.06 -32.94 11.44
C LYS A 76 0.94 -32.43 12.49
N THR A 77 0.97 -33.06 13.67
CA THR A 77 1.88 -32.69 14.76
C THR A 77 3.34 -32.97 14.39
N ASP A 78 3.61 -34.14 13.80
CA ASP A 78 4.96 -34.52 13.34
C ASP A 78 5.45 -33.60 12.21
N ALA A 79 4.55 -33.10 11.39
CA ALA A 79 4.82 -32.12 10.33
C ALA A 79 4.81 -30.65 10.81
N CYS A 80 4.71 -30.41 12.12
CA CYS A 80 4.59 -29.06 12.72
C CYS A 80 3.41 -28.23 12.16
N LEU A 81 2.31 -28.93 11.78
CA LEU A 81 1.11 -28.26 11.28
C LEU A 81 0.09 -28.02 12.40
N ALA A 82 -0.75 -26.99 12.21
CA ALA A 82 -1.84 -26.72 13.11
C ALA A 82 -2.92 -27.84 13.04
N ILE A 83 -3.37 -28.28 14.20
CA ILE A 83 -4.37 -29.34 14.31
C ILE A 83 -5.76 -28.81 13.91
N THR A 84 -6.05 -27.55 14.25
CA THR A 84 -7.31 -26.88 13.92
C THR A 84 -7.14 -26.03 12.69
N THR A 85 -8.16 -26.06 11.82
CA THR A 85 -8.22 -25.19 10.64
C THR A 85 -8.67 -23.78 11.01
N LYS A 86 -8.26 -22.81 10.24
CA LYS A 86 -8.75 -21.43 10.33
C LYS A 86 -9.19 -20.95 8.97
N THR A 87 -10.26 -20.16 8.98
CA THR A 87 -10.74 -19.51 7.76
C THR A 87 -9.78 -18.37 7.34
N PHE A 88 -9.82 -18.04 6.06
CA PHE A 88 -9.08 -16.90 5.52
C PHE A 88 -9.33 -15.62 6.32
N LYS A 89 -10.60 -15.35 6.69
CA LYS A 89 -10.98 -14.18 7.50
C LYS A 89 -10.25 -14.12 8.83
N GLN A 90 -10.18 -15.24 9.55
CA GLN A 90 -9.51 -15.28 10.87
C GLN A 90 -8.02 -14.92 10.76
N ILE A 91 -7.34 -15.52 9.77
CA ILE A 91 -5.91 -15.26 9.55
C ILE A 91 -5.66 -13.85 9.00
N ALA A 92 -6.54 -13.38 8.11
CA ALA A 92 -6.48 -12.04 7.57
C ALA A 92 -6.64 -10.95 8.64
N LEU A 93 -7.53 -11.16 9.63
CA LEU A 93 -7.68 -10.24 10.77
C LEU A 93 -6.42 -10.19 11.64
N ASP A 94 -5.78 -11.34 11.88
CA ASP A 94 -4.51 -11.41 12.61
C ASP A 94 -3.40 -10.65 11.84
N GLU A 95 -3.31 -10.78 10.51
CA GLU A 95 -2.33 -10.08 9.69
C GLU A 95 -2.61 -8.56 9.64
N ILE A 96 -3.87 -8.14 9.60
CA ILE A 96 -4.25 -6.73 9.75
C ILE A 96 -3.74 -6.18 11.08
N ALA A 97 -3.92 -6.93 12.18
CA ALA A 97 -3.43 -6.52 13.50
C ALA A 97 -1.91 -6.40 13.53
N ASN A 98 -1.18 -7.33 12.91
CA ASN A 98 0.28 -7.27 12.78
C ASN A 98 0.74 -6.03 12.02
N MET A 99 0.13 -5.77 10.85
CA MET A 99 0.45 -4.59 10.02
C MET A 99 0.10 -3.28 10.73
N SER A 100 -1.03 -3.22 11.45
CA SER A 100 -1.44 -2.03 12.19
C SER A 100 -0.46 -1.72 13.32
N ARG A 101 -0.09 -2.70 14.14
CA ARG A 101 0.94 -2.54 15.20
C ARG A 101 2.28 -2.06 14.63
N ALA A 102 2.69 -2.60 13.47
CA ALA A 102 3.91 -2.15 12.83
C ALA A 102 3.83 -0.69 12.37
N LEU A 103 2.67 -0.23 11.87
CA LEU A 103 2.44 1.16 11.49
C LEU A 103 2.44 2.09 12.70
N ASP A 104 1.80 1.70 13.79
CA ASP A 104 1.71 2.49 15.04
C ASP A 104 3.10 2.66 15.67
N ASN A 105 3.94 1.64 15.58
CA ASN A 105 5.33 1.67 16.06
C ASN A 105 6.32 2.30 15.06
N ASN A 106 5.86 2.86 13.94
CA ASN A 106 6.68 3.47 12.89
C ASN A 106 7.73 2.54 12.24
N ILE A 107 7.61 1.21 12.40
CA ILE A 107 8.46 0.21 11.75
C ILE A 107 7.80 -0.41 10.51
N GLY A 108 6.50 -0.14 10.30
CA GLY A 108 5.71 -0.64 9.20
C GLY A 108 5.97 0.09 7.88
N ARG A 109 5.92 -0.64 6.77
CA ARG A 109 5.97 -0.03 5.44
C ARG A 109 4.68 0.75 5.17
N ARG A 110 4.78 1.93 4.54
CA ARG A 110 3.62 2.76 4.19
C ARG A 110 2.55 2.01 3.38
N CYS A 111 2.96 1.06 2.54
CA CYS A 111 2.04 0.23 1.74
C CYS A 111 1.13 -0.69 2.59
N TYR A 112 1.42 -0.88 3.88
CA TYR A 112 0.55 -1.66 4.75
C TYR A 112 -0.86 -1.08 4.86
N ARG A 113 -1.02 0.24 4.76
CA ARG A 113 -2.34 0.88 4.70
C ARG A 113 -3.14 0.42 3.48
N ASP A 114 -2.47 0.34 2.34
CA ASP A 114 -3.10 -0.11 1.09
C ASP A 114 -3.43 -1.61 1.14
N TYR A 115 -2.57 -2.42 1.78
CA TYR A 115 -2.82 -3.86 1.98
C TYR A 115 -3.98 -4.11 2.94
N ILE A 116 -4.03 -3.40 4.08
CA ILE A 116 -5.14 -3.47 5.03
C ILE A 116 -6.46 -3.10 4.34
N PHE A 117 -6.46 -2.05 3.53
CA PHE A 117 -7.62 -1.66 2.75
C PHE A 117 -8.04 -2.77 1.76
N ALA A 118 -7.09 -3.34 1.01
CA ALA A 118 -7.35 -4.42 0.06
C ALA A 118 -7.92 -5.66 0.75
N ILE A 119 -7.35 -6.05 1.90
CA ILE A 119 -7.81 -7.19 2.69
C ILE A 119 -9.24 -6.96 3.16
N LYS A 120 -9.53 -5.81 3.80
CA LYS A 120 -10.85 -5.52 4.37
C LYS A 120 -11.94 -5.40 3.31
N LYS A 121 -11.64 -4.70 2.20
CA LYS A 121 -12.65 -4.36 1.20
C LYS A 121 -12.86 -5.44 0.14
N TYR A 122 -11.84 -6.23 -0.18
CA TYR A 122 -11.91 -7.16 -1.30
C TYR A 122 -11.62 -8.62 -0.91
N LEU A 123 -10.54 -8.88 -0.14
CA LEU A 123 -10.13 -10.25 0.10
C LEU A 123 -11.00 -10.96 1.13
N ILE A 124 -11.33 -10.32 2.26
CA ILE A 124 -12.22 -10.90 3.27
C ILE A 124 -13.65 -11.14 2.74
N PRO A 125 -14.29 -10.18 2.04
CA PRO A 125 -15.63 -10.40 1.49
C PRO A 125 -15.71 -11.60 0.54
N PHE A 126 -14.66 -11.87 -0.23
CA PHE A 126 -14.66 -12.97 -1.19
C PHE A 126 -14.14 -14.29 -0.59
N PHE A 127 -12.95 -14.27 0.02
CA PHE A 127 -12.29 -15.48 0.50
C PHE A 127 -12.59 -15.83 1.96
N GLY A 128 -13.23 -14.94 2.71
CA GLY A 128 -13.24 -14.98 4.16
C GLY A 128 -13.83 -16.25 4.79
N ALA A 129 -14.80 -16.89 4.14
CA ALA A 129 -15.45 -18.12 4.61
C ALA A 129 -14.62 -19.38 4.36
N TYR A 130 -13.68 -19.33 3.42
CA TYR A 130 -12.91 -20.50 3.01
C TYR A 130 -11.67 -20.69 3.90
N GLU A 131 -11.27 -21.93 4.09
CA GLU A 131 -9.95 -22.27 4.63
C GLU A 131 -8.88 -22.02 3.56
N ILE A 132 -7.73 -21.50 3.95
CA ILE A 132 -6.68 -21.11 2.96
C ILE A 132 -6.22 -22.28 2.11
N GLU A 133 -6.13 -23.46 2.71
CA GLU A 133 -5.71 -24.65 1.98
C GLU A 133 -6.74 -25.15 0.94
N ASN A 134 -7.98 -24.69 1.03
CA ASN A 134 -9.05 -25.05 0.10
C ASN A 134 -9.25 -24.01 -1.02
N ILE A 135 -8.45 -22.95 -1.06
CA ILE A 135 -8.50 -21.97 -2.13
C ILE A 135 -7.88 -22.56 -3.40
N THR A 136 -8.67 -22.60 -4.48
CA THR A 136 -8.29 -23.17 -5.78
C THR A 136 -7.95 -22.08 -6.79
N THR A 137 -7.33 -22.47 -7.90
CA THR A 137 -7.05 -21.58 -9.02
C THR A 137 -8.33 -21.01 -9.65
N GLU A 138 -9.40 -21.81 -9.70
CA GLU A 138 -10.73 -21.39 -10.19
C GLU A 138 -11.29 -20.26 -9.33
N MET A 139 -11.24 -20.41 -8.00
CA MET A 139 -11.67 -19.35 -7.07
C MET A 139 -10.88 -18.05 -7.26
N LEU A 140 -9.61 -18.12 -7.66
CA LEU A 140 -8.84 -16.90 -7.98
C LEU A 140 -9.31 -16.25 -9.28
N ALA A 141 -9.72 -17.02 -10.27
CA ALA A 141 -10.31 -16.50 -11.49
C ALA A 141 -11.67 -15.85 -11.21
N ASP A 142 -12.51 -16.50 -10.39
CA ASP A 142 -13.80 -15.95 -9.93
C ASP A 142 -13.61 -14.63 -9.15
N PHE A 143 -12.60 -14.57 -8.30
CA PHE A 143 -12.24 -13.33 -7.61
C PHE A 143 -11.87 -12.21 -8.59
N ASP A 144 -11.15 -12.52 -9.66
CA ASP A 144 -10.79 -11.51 -10.66
C ASP A 144 -12.02 -10.95 -11.37
N ALA A 145 -13.01 -11.80 -11.71
CA ALA A 145 -14.28 -11.38 -12.28
C ALA A 145 -15.13 -10.58 -11.27
N TRP A 146 -15.30 -11.11 -10.06
CA TRP A 146 -16.03 -10.45 -8.97
C TRP A 146 -15.43 -9.06 -8.66
N ARG A 147 -14.11 -8.97 -8.59
CA ARG A 147 -13.38 -7.72 -8.30
C ARG A 147 -13.64 -6.64 -9.35
N ILE A 148 -13.76 -7.01 -10.63
CA ILE A 148 -14.10 -6.06 -11.71
C ILE A 148 -15.49 -5.48 -11.46
N THR A 149 -16.46 -6.33 -11.13
CA THR A 149 -17.83 -5.92 -10.80
C THR A 149 -17.86 -5.02 -9.57
N GLU A 150 -17.21 -5.43 -8.47
CA GLU A 150 -17.18 -4.66 -7.21
C GLU A 150 -16.50 -3.29 -7.37
N MET A 151 -15.49 -3.17 -8.21
CA MET A 151 -14.79 -1.93 -8.50
C MET A 151 -15.47 -1.08 -9.57
N ASN A 152 -16.46 -1.62 -10.28
CA ASN A 152 -17.07 -1.05 -11.47
C ASN A 152 -16.04 -0.57 -12.52
N LYS A 153 -14.92 -1.28 -12.62
CA LYS A 153 -13.83 -1.03 -13.58
C LYS A 153 -12.80 -2.14 -13.59
N VAL A 154 -12.11 -2.31 -14.71
CA VAL A 154 -10.96 -3.21 -14.80
C VAL A 154 -9.80 -2.64 -13.97
N PRO A 155 -9.28 -3.39 -12.97
CA PRO A 155 -8.19 -2.91 -12.12
C PRO A 155 -6.89 -2.79 -12.90
N MET A 156 -6.16 -1.70 -12.65
CA MET A 156 -4.82 -1.50 -13.21
C MET A 156 -3.80 -2.47 -12.58
N ALA A 157 -2.71 -2.75 -13.28
CA ALA A 157 -1.64 -3.63 -12.79
C ALA A 157 -1.12 -3.28 -11.38
N SER A 158 -1.08 -1.99 -11.03
CA SER A 158 -0.69 -1.54 -9.68
C SER A 158 -1.68 -1.99 -8.60
N THR A 159 -2.98 -1.91 -8.88
CA THR A 159 -4.05 -2.37 -7.98
C THR A 159 -4.02 -3.89 -7.85
N LYS A 160 -3.90 -4.62 -8.97
CA LYS A 160 -3.75 -6.08 -8.95
C LYS A 160 -2.55 -6.51 -8.11
N ARG A 161 -1.41 -5.85 -8.29
CA ARG A 161 -0.20 -6.12 -7.50
C ARG A 161 -0.38 -5.87 -6.00
N ASN A 162 -1.06 -4.79 -5.62
CA ASN A 162 -1.37 -4.53 -4.22
C ASN A 162 -2.25 -5.62 -3.61
N HIS A 163 -3.30 -6.05 -4.32
CA HIS A 163 -4.17 -7.13 -3.87
C HIS A 163 -3.42 -8.46 -3.78
N ALA A 164 -2.58 -8.79 -4.77
CA ALA A 164 -1.74 -9.99 -4.74
C ALA A 164 -0.74 -9.96 -3.58
N SER A 165 -0.09 -8.81 -3.35
CA SER A 165 0.83 -8.65 -2.21
C SER A 165 0.11 -8.79 -0.86
N ALA A 166 -1.09 -8.24 -0.75
CA ALA A 166 -1.91 -8.37 0.45
C ALA A 166 -2.36 -9.83 0.70
N TYR A 167 -2.78 -10.54 -0.35
CA TYR A 167 -3.14 -11.95 -0.30
C TYR A 167 -1.95 -12.83 0.13
N ILE A 168 -0.77 -12.65 -0.51
CA ILE A 168 0.46 -13.37 -0.17
C ILE A 168 0.81 -13.22 1.31
N ARG A 169 0.63 -12.05 1.90
CA ARG A 169 0.91 -11.83 3.32
C ARG A 169 0.03 -12.69 4.21
N VAL A 170 -1.27 -12.80 3.91
CA VAL A 170 -2.20 -13.67 4.64
C VAL A 170 -1.80 -15.13 4.50
N VAL A 171 -1.46 -15.57 3.28
CA VAL A 171 -0.99 -16.95 3.02
C VAL A 171 0.31 -17.25 3.76
N ASN A 172 1.27 -16.32 3.77
CA ASN A 172 2.53 -16.50 4.48
C ASN A 172 2.31 -16.61 5.99
N LEU A 173 1.45 -15.78 6.58
CA LEU A 173 1.09 -15.91 8.00
C LEU A 173 0.43 -17.26 8.30
N ALA A 174 -0.41 -17.77 7.37
CA ALA A 174 -0.99 -19.10 7.50
C ALA A 174 0.08 -20.20 7.52
N ARG A 175 1.10 -20.09 6.66
CA ARG A 175 2.24 -21.02 6.62
C ARG A 175 3.08 -20.93 7.88
N GLU A 176 3.44 -19.73 8.32
CA GLU A 176 4.21 -19.49 9.55
C GLU A 176 3.53 -20.09 10.78
N ARG A 177 2.20 -20.12 10.79
CA ARG A 177 1.40 -20.68 11.89
C ARG A 177 1.03 -22.16 11.70
N GLY A 178 1.51 -22.79 10.62
CA GLY A 178 1.26 -24.20 10.33
C GLY A 178 -0.15 -24.53 9.81
N TYR A 179 -0.97 -23.51 9.42
CA TYR A 179 -2.29 -23.77 8.83
C TYR A 179 -2.20 -24.24 7.37
N VAL A 180 -1.05 -24.08 6.75
CA VAL A 180 -0.73 -24.59 5.41
C VAL A 180 0.65 -25.20 5.44
N ALA A 181 0.81 -26.40 4.92
CA ALA A 181 2.11 -27.07 4.83
C ALA A 181 3.08 -26.27 3.95
N HIS A 182 4.37 -26.22 4.35
CA HIS A 182 5.37 -25.46 3.62
C HIS A 182 5.56 -25.91 2.17
N ASN A 183 5.42 -27.19 1.91
CA ASN A 183 5.53 -27.81 0.59
C ASN A 183 4.22 -27.73 -0.24
N ARG A 184 3.12 -27.27 0.34
CA ARG A 184 1.85 -27.14 -0.37
C ARG A 184 1.83 -25.88 -1.23
N ALA A 185 1.65 -26.04 -2.53
CA ALA A 185 1.44 -24.93 -3.44
C ALA A 185 0.05 -24.31 -3.19
N VAL A 186 0.02 -23.05 -2.75
CA VAL A 186 -1.19 -22.26 -2.68
C VAL A 186 -1.27 -21.41 -3.93
N PRO A 187 -2.37 -21.42 -4.68
CA PRO A 187 -2.53 -20.59 -5.87
C PRO A 187 -2.35 -19.11 -5.56
N MET A 188 -1.76 -18.36 -6.50
CA MET A 188 -1.39 -16.96 -6.31
C MET A 188 -2.23 -16.06 -7.21
N LEU A 189 -2.69 -14.93 -6.66
CA LEU A 189 -3.43 -13.93 -7.42
C LEU A 189 -2.58 -13.36 -8.57
N ASP A 190 -3.19 -13.23 -9.75
CA ASP A 190 -2.55 -12.58 -10.88
C ASP A 190 -2.28 -11.09 -10.59
N SER A 191 -1.04 -10.70 -10.76
CA SER A 191 -0.57 -9.33 -10.61
C SER A 191 -0.39 -8.59 -11.95
N LYS A 192 -0.60 -9.29 -13.08
CA LYS A 192 -0.49 -8.74 -14.43
C LYS A 192 -1.74 -7.91 -14.75
N GLY A 193 -1.57 -6.89 -15.56
CA GLY A 193 -2.68 -6.04 -15.99
C GLY A 193 -2.20 -4.85 -16.82
N LYS A 194 -3.13 -4.04 -17.28
CA LYS A 194 -2.84 -2.82 -18.03
C LYS A 194 -1.97 -1.89 -17.17
N ARG A 195 -0.79 -1.55 -17.67
CA ARG A 195 0.09 -0.59 -17.00
C ARG A 195 -0.50 0.81 -17.12
N SER A 196 -0.35 1.62 -16.08
CA SER A 196 -0.66 3.04 -16.16
C SER A 196 0.29 3.71 -17.15
N GLN A 197 -0.24 4.55 -18.00
CA GLN A 197 0.58 5.40 -18.87
C GLN A 197 1.32 6.45 -18.01
N ALA A 198 2.49 6.89 -18.47
CA ALA A 198 3.20 7.99 -17.85
C ALA A 198 2.33 9.25 -17.89
N ARG A 199 2.43 10.09 -16.87
CA ARG A 199 1.75 11.38 -16.87
C ARG A 199 2.36 12.26 -17.98
N PRO A 200 1.54 12.97 -18.77
CA PRO A 200 2.07 13.79 -19.84
C PRO A 200 2.87 14.98 -19.29
N ALA A 201 3.94 15.33 -19.96
CA ALA A 201 4.68 16.56 -19.73
C ALA A 201 3.94 17.77 -20.34
N PHE A 202 4.34 18.94 -19.98
CA PHE A 202 3.97 20.19 -20.65
C PHE A 202 5.02 20.57 -21.69
N SER A 203 4.63 21.26 -22.76
CA SER A 203 5.55 21.95 -23.65
C SER A 203 6.09 23.24 -22.98
N LYS A 204 7.07 23.90 -23.62
CA LYS A 204 7.57 25.20 -23.14
C LYS A 204 6.46 26.26 -23.21
N GLU A 205 5.73 26.29 -24.31
CA GLU A 205 4.62 27.21 -24.59
C GLU A 205 3.51 27.02 -23.56
N GLU A 206 3.12 25.78 -23.29
CA GLU A 206 2.11 25.44 -22.28
C GLU A 206 2.53 25.85 -20.86
N ILE A 207 3.82 25.75 -20.50
CA ILE A 207 4.31 26.24 -19.19
C ILE A 207 4.24 27.77 -19.13
N ILE A 208 4.61 28.47 -20.19
CA ILE A 208 4.51 29.95 -20.25
C ILE A 208 3.05 30.38 -20.11
N GLU A 209 2.17 29.78 -20.87
CA GLU A 209 0.74 30.05 -20.82
C GLU A 209 0.15 29.77 -19.43
N LEU A 210 0.51 28.60 -18.84
CA LEU A 210 0.08 28.25 -17.49
C LEU A 210 0.50 29.30 -16.46
N ILE A 211 1.78 29.72 -16.48
CA ILE A 211 2.31 30.71 -15.53
C ILE A 211 1.61 32.06 -15.74
N SER A 212 1.42 32.51 -16.98
CA SER A 212 0.69 33.73 -17.28
C SER A 212 -0.75 33.70 -16.75
N TYR A 213 -1.45 32.55 -16.90
CA TYR A 213 -2.81 32.37 -16.41
C TYR A 213 -2.89 32.42 -14.87
N THR A 214 -1.82 32.06 -14.14
CA THR A 214 -1.86 31.96 -12.67
C THR A 214 -2.16 33.32 -12.01
N GLU A 215 -1.77 34.44 -12.61
CA GLU A 215 -2.05 35.77 -12.06
C GLU A 215 -3.56 36.03 -11.99
N THR A 216 -4.25 35.85 -13.10
CA THR A 216 -5.72 35.98 -13.18
C THR A 216 -6.41 34.98 -12.26
N TRP A 217 -5.91 33.73 -12.22
CA TRP A 217 -6.45 32.68 -11.35
C TRP A 217 -6.33 33.02 -9.86
N VAL A 218 -5.21 33.60 -9.43
CA VAL A 218 -5.03 34.06 -8.04
C VAL A 218 -5.97 35.22 -7.73
N LYS A 219 -6.06 36.22 -8.62
CA LYS A 219 -6.95 37.39 -8.46
C LYS A 219 -8.43 36.98 -8.38
N SER A 220 -8.85 35.93 -9.09
CA SER A 220 -10.24 35.43 -9.08
C SER A 220 -10.61 34.61 -7.84
N SER A 221 -9.90 34.75 -6.74
CA SER A 221 -10.18 34.03 -5.48
C SER A 221 -11.28 34.69 -4.68
N TYR A 222 -12.28 33.89 -4.25
CA TYR A 222 -13.43 34.39 -3.48
C TYR A 222 -13.12 34.58 -1.98
N THR A 223 -12.11 33.84 -1.44
CA THR A 223 -11.75 33.94 -0.03
C THR A 223 -10.25 34.18 0.11
N GLU A 224 -9.86 34.84 1.21
CA GLU A 224 -8.45 35.05 1.54
C GLU A 224 -7.67 33.73 1.62
N ARG A 225 -8.22 32.74 2.28
CA ARG A 225 -7.60 31.41 2.36
C ARG A 225 -7.36 30.79 0.98
N THR A 226 -8.32 30.91 0.07
CA THR A 226 -8.17 30.41 -1.31
C THR A 226 -7.08 31.18 -2.04
N ARG A 227 -7.03 32.50 -1.87
CA ARG A 227 -5.99 33.35 -2.44
C ARG A 227 -4.60 32.95 -1.96
N LEU A 228 -4.42 32.76 -0.66
CA LEU A 228 -3.16 32.31 -0.06
C LEU A 228 -2.74 30.93 -0.60
N MET A 229 -3.68 29.98 -0.67
CA MET A 229 -3.42 28.64 -1.21
C MET A 229 -3.02 28.68 -2.69
N ARG A 230 -3.68 29.51 -3.51
CA ARG A 230 -3.34 29.68 -4.92
C ARG A 230 -1.96 30.33 -5.10
N THR A 231 -1.66 31.39 -4.34
CA THR A 231 -0.35 32.04 -4.36
C THR A 231 0.77 31.06 -4.03
N LEU A 232 0.57 30.26 -2.99
CA LEU A 232 1.56 29.22 -2.62
C LEU A 232 1.68 28.14 -3.69
N CYS A 233 0.56 27.76 -4.33
CA CYS A 233 0.55 26.76 -5.41
C CYS A 233 1.35 27.25 -6.63
N VAL A 234 1.31 28.54 -6.97
CA VAL A 234 2.14 29.12 -8.05
C VAL A 234 3.63 28.95 -7.74
N ALA A 235 4.07 29.39 -6.56
CA ALA A 235 5.46 29.20 -6.14
C ALA A 235 5.88 27.73 -6.12
N TYR A 236 4.97 26.85 -5.73
CA TYR A 236 5.19 25.40 -5.73
C TYR A 236 5.37 24.82 -7.13
N ILE A 237 4.55 25.25 -8.09
CA ILE A 237 4.65 24.84 -9.51
C ILE A 237 5.99 25.27 -10.09
N GLU A 238 6.36 26.54 -9.91
CA GLU A 238 7.64 27.10 -10.39
C GLU A 238 8.83 26.33 -9.79
N PHE A 239 8.76 25.98 -8.50
CA PHE A 239 9.80 25.19 -7.85
C PHE A 239 9.88 23.77 -8.45
N LEU A 240 8.74 23.08 -8.64
CA LEU A 240 8.71 21.71 -9.15
C LEU A 240 9.25 21.62 -10.59
N VAL A 241 8.86 22.56 -11.45
CA VAL A 241 9.26 22.54 -12.88
C VAL A 241 10.74 22.90 -13.05
N ASN A 242 11.36 23.59 -12.08
CA ASN A 242 12.76 24.02 -12.11
C ASN A 242 13.70 23.15 -11.24
N THR A 243 13.20 22.09 -10.61
CA THR A 243 14.02 21.18 -9.79
C THR A 243 13.83 19.71 -10.13
N GLY A 244 12.70 19.35 -10.71
CA GLY A 244 12.32 17.95 -10.97
C GLY A 244 12.11 17.12 -9.70
N VAL A 245 11.99 17.73 -8.53
CA VAL A 245 11.75 17.08 -7.23
C VAL A 245 10.41 16.38 -7.21
N ARG A 246 10.24 15.34 -6.38
CA ARG A 246 8.93 14.71 -6.18
C ARG A 246 8.03 15.65 -5.37
N HIS A 247 6.83 15.95 -5.89
CA HIS A 247 5.85 16.65 -5.09
C HIS A 247 5.45 15.80 -3.86
N GLY A 248 4.92 16.43 -2.84
CA GLY A 248 4.49 15.77 -1.61
C GLY A 248 5.64 15.42 -0.68
N THR A 249 6.17 14.22 -0.75
CA THR A 249 7.13 13.72 0.26
C THR A 249 8.47 14.46 0.30
N GLU A 250 8.97 14.97 -0.82
CA GLU A 250 10.23 15.72 -0.88
C GLU A 250 9.96 17.22 -0.80
N ALA A 251 9.15 17.77 -1.69
CA ALA A 251 8.94 19.20 -1.81
C ALA A 251 8.16 19.81 -0.64
N LEU A 252 7.05 19.21 -0.19
CA LEU A 252 6.25 19.77 0.92
C LEU A 252 6.96 19.72 2.28
N ARG A 253 7.98 18.85 2.42
CA ARG A 253 8.78 18.76 3.64
C ARG A 253 10.00 19.67 3.65
N LEU A 254 10.18 20.46 2.58
CA LEU A 254 11.32 21.34 2.46
C LEU A 254 11.26 22.45 3.51
N ARG A 255 12.40 22.67 4.15
CA ARG A 255 12.62 23.73 5.16
C ARG A 255 13.75 24.63 4.70
N TRP A 256 13.77 25.90 5.15
CA TRP A 256 14.82 26.86 4.79
C TRP A 256 16.22 26.36 5.10
N LYS A 257 16.42 25.63 6.21
CA LYS A 257 17.72 25.02 6.57
C LYS A 257 18.25 23.99 5.57
N HIS A 258 17.39 23.52 4.66
CA HIS A 258 17.79 22.55 3.62
C HIS A 258 18.42 23.23 2.40
N LEU A 259 18.44 24.55 2.34
CA LEU A 259 19.04 25.31 1.27
C LEU A 259 20.52 25.58 1.59
N GLN A 260 21.37 25.48 0.58
CA GLN A 260 22.80 25.72 0.69
C GLN A 260 23.33 26.32 -0.61
N TRP A 261 24.33 27.20 -0.51
CA TRP A 261 25.10 27.59 -1.67
C TRP A 261 26.18 26.57 -1.96
N HIS A 262 26.38 26.30 -3.23
CA HIS A 262 27.44 25.45 -3.76
C HIS A 262 28.25 26.23 -4.78
N TRP A 263 29.55 26.29 -4.59
CA TRP A 263 30.46 27.07 -5.43
C TRP A 263 31.27 26.16 -6.34
N ILE A 264 31.39 26.54 -7.61
CA ILE A 264 32.31 25.94 -8.59
C ILE A 264 33.03 27.07 -9.23
N GLY A 265 34.32 27.25 -8.87
CA GLY A 265 35.06 28.48 -9.20
C GLY A 265 34.31 29.70 -8.65
N ASN A 266 34.10 30.72 -9.48
CA ASN A 266 33.40 31.95 -9.13
C ASN A 266 31.86 31.87 -9.32
N LYS A 267 31.32 30.71 -9.73
CA LYS A 267 29.88 30.53 -9.94
C LYS A 267 29.23 29.88 -8.74
N LYS A 268 28.13 30.46 -8.27
CA LYS A 268 27.34 29.89 -7.18
C LYS A 268 26.04 29.28 -7.68
N TYR A 269 25.70 28.13 -7.10
CA TYR A 269 24.51 27.34 -7.44
C TYR A 269 23.71 27.12 -6.17
N LEU A 270 22.38 27.15 -6.28
CA LEU A 270 21.50 26.80 -5.16
C LEU A 270 21.39 25.27 -5.09
N ARG A 271 21.93 24.71 -4.00
CA ARG A 271 21.84 23.30 -3.67
C ARG A 271 20.74 23.08 -2.64
N VAL A 272 19.86 22.11 -2.88
CA VAL A 272 18.72 21.80 -2.02
C VAL A 272 18.83 20.37 -1.52
N TRP A 273 18.84 20.20 -0.21
CA TRP A 273 18.78 18.87 0.41
C TRP A 273 17.34 18.37 0.46
N VAL A 274 17.11 17.17 -0.06
CA VAL A 274 15.79 16.52 -0.06
C VAL A 274 15.91 15.09 0.41
N SER A 275 14.87 14.59 1.10
CA SER A 275 14.77 13.20 1.53
C SER A 275 13.40 12.65 1.19
N GLY A 276 13.38 11.47 0.59
CA GLY A 276 12.16 10.81 0.14
C GLY A 276 12.31 9.30 0.04
N LYS A 277 11.49 8.67 -0.80
CA LYS A 277 11.43 7.21 -0.95
C LYS A 277 12.78 6.54 -1.28
N THR A 278 13.67 7.24 -1.97
CA THR A 278 14.98 6.74 -2.43
C THR A 278 16.14 7.21 -1.57
N GLY A 279 15.87 7.67 -0.36
CA GLY A 279 16.88 8.21 0.54
C GLY A 279 17.14 9.72 0.35
N PRO A 280 18.06 10.28 1.15
CA PRO A 280 18.45 11.68 1.09
C PRO A 280 19.38 11.94 -0.10
N ARG A 281 19.31 13.14 -0.67
CA ARG A 281 20.24 13.64 -1.69
C ARG A 281 20.24 15.15 -1.75
N TYR A 282 21.26 15.70 -2.36
CA TYR A 282 21.26 17.08 -2.84
C TYR A 282 20.81 17.11 -4.30
N LEU A 283 20.06 18.15 -4.64
CA LEU A 283 19.76 18.51 -6.02
C LEU A 283 20.22 19.97 -6.27
N ILE A 284 20.45 20.30 -7.53
CA ILE A 284 20.74 21.68 -7.96
C ILE A 284 19.46 22.26 -8.54
N ALA A 285 19.03 23.39 -7.98
CA ALA A 285 17.90 24.13 -8.49
C ALA A 285 18.35 25.07 -9.63
N LYS A 286 17.51 25.24 -10.65
CA LYS A 286 17.74 26.26 -11.66
C LYS A 286 17.68 27.64 -11.01
N HIS A 287 18.35 28.65 -11.64
CA HIS A 287 18.46 30.01 -11.08
C HIS A 287 17.11 30.68 -10.82
N GLU A 288 16.08 30.35 -11.59
CA GLU A 288 14.71 30.85 -11.41
C GLU A 288 14.15 30.56 -10.02
N VAL A 289 14.56 29.47 -9.39
CA VAL A 289 14.11 29.08 -8.05
C VAL A 289 14.58 30.10 -6.98
N ILE A 290 15.68 30.78 -7.20
CA ILE A 290 16.15 31.83 -6.28
C ILE A 290 15.06 32.90 -6.14
N LYS A 291 14.53 33.40 -7.24
CA LYS A 291 13.46 34.42 -7.26
C LYS A 291 12.18 33.89 -6.57
N VAL A 292 11.88 32.61 -6.73
CA VAL A 292 10.73 31.96 -6.05
C VAL A 292 10.93 32.01 -4.54
N PHE A 293 12.12 31.66 -4.05
CA PHE A 293 12.40 31.66 -2.61
C PHE A 293 12.49 33.07 -2.04
N GLU A 294 13.05 34.05 -2.73
CA GLU A 294 13.02 35.44 -2.32
C GLU A 294 11.59 35.99 -2.21
N ARG A 295 10.71 35.62 -3.16
CA ARG A 295 9.29 35.97 -3.10
C ARG A 295 8.60 35.31 -1.90
N LEU A 296 8.86 34.03 -1.62
CA LEU A 296 8.32 33.33 -0.46
C LEU A 296 8.89 33.89 0.86
N MET A 297 10.16 34.26 0.92
CA MET A 297 10.77 34.91 2.08
C MET A 297 10.03 36.21 2.45
N ARG A 298 9.78 37.08 1.47
CA ARG A 298 8.96 38.30 1.65
C ARG A 298 7.53 38.01 2.03
N TRP A 299 6.91 37.01 1.39
CA TRP A 299 5.54 36.61 1.65
C TRP A 299 5.34 36.07 3.07
N HIS A 300 6.32 35.35 3.61
CA HIS A 300 6.35 34.89 4.99
C HIS A 300 6.77 35.97 6.01
N LYS A 301 7.09 37.17 5.56
CA LYS A 301 7.61 38.28 6.39
C LYS A 301 8.79 37.81 7.26
N LEU A 302 9.74 37.08 6.66
CA LEU A 302 10.95 36.65 7.37
C LEU A 302 11.91 37.84 7.48
N ASP A 303 12.44 38.07 8.69
CA ASP A 303 13.35 39.20 9.01
C ASP A 303 14.77 38.88 8.56
N TYR A 304 14.97 38.86 7.23
CA TYR A 304 16.28 38.72 6.58
C TYR A 304 16.35 39.64 5.39
N THR A 305 17.48 40.30 5.23
CA THR A 305 17.74 41.27 4.16
C THR A 305 17.69 40.61 2.77
N ASN A 306 18.20 39.38 2.68
CA ASN A 306 18.27 38.63 1.44
C ASN A 306 18.32 37.11 1.69
N LEU A 307 18.26 36.32 0.62
CA LEU A 307 18.29 34.87 0.70
C LEU A 307 19.63 34.33 1.25
N ASN A 308 20.74 35.04 1.12
CA ASN A 308 22.06 34.62 1.65
C ASN A 308 21.99 34.52 3.18
N GLY A 309 21.58 35.59 3.86
CA GLY A 309 21.46 35.62 5.32
C GLY A 309 20.48 34.57 5.85
N LEU A 310 19.39 34.33 5.12
CA LEU A 310 18.42 33.25 5.48
C LEU A 310 19.04 31.86 5.38
N ILE A 311 19.83 31.60 4.34
CA ILE A 311 20.50 30.29 4.14
C ILE A 311 21.58 30.08 5.22
N GLU A 312 22.35 31.12 5.56
CA GLU A 312 23.37 31.07 6.60
C GLU A 312 22.77 30.85 7.99
N ALA A 313 21.63 31.44 8.28
CA ALA A 313 20.90 31.28 9.53
C ALA A 313 20.31 29.86 9.72
N LYS A 314 20.27 29.01 8.68
CA LYS A 314 19.72 27.65 8.71
C LYS A 314 18.34 27.56 9.38
N LEU A 315 17.46 28.50 9.06
CA LEU A 315 16.14 28.64 9.68
C LEU A 315 15.33 27.34 9.56
N ASP A 316 14.89 26.80 10.69
CA ASP A 316 14.10 25.57 10.75
C ASP A 316 12.60 25.84 10.64
N LYS A 317 12.18 26.51 9.55
CA LYS A 317 10.78 26.71 9.17
C LYS A 317 10.47 26.07 7.82
N ALA A 318 9.22 25.63 7.63
CA ALA A 318 8.77 25.09 6.35
C ALA A 318 8.78 26.20 5.27
N ILE A 319 9.16 25.83 4.04
CA ILE A 319 9.12 26.76 2.90
C ILE A 319 7.71 26.83 2.33
N PHE A 320 7.10 25.68 2.04
CA PHE A 320 5.77 25.57 1.45
C PHE A 320 4.70 25.42 2.53
N CYS A 321 4.44 26.52 3.24
CA CYS A 321 3.37 26.63 4.23
C CYS A 321 2.61 27.95 4.04
N LEU A 322 1.44 28.09 4.62
CA LEU A 322 0.73 29.37 4.65
C LEU A 322 1.36 30.32 5.68
N PRO A 323 1.11 31.63 5.58
CA PRO A 323 1.48 32.57 6.64
C PRO A 323 1.03 32.07 8.01
N GLY A 324 1.83 32.33 9.05
CA GLY A 324 1.60 31.75 10.37
C GLY A 324 2.08 30.29 10.51
N ASN A 325 2.91 29.80 9.58
CA ASN A 325 3.52 28.45 9.57
C ASN A 325 2.50 27.29 9.51
N THR A 326 1.29 27.54 8.99
CA THR A 326 0.29 26.49 8.79
C THR A 326 0.74 25.55 7.68
N GLN A 327 1.07 24.30 8.05
CA GLN A 327 1.55 23.30 7.11
C GLN A 327 0.42 22.80 6.20
N ILE A 328 0.79 22.48 4.97
CA ILE A 328 -0.10 21.94 3.95
C ILE A 328 0.25 20.48 3.71
N SER A 329 -0.74 19.61 3.82
CA SER A 329 -0.56 18.17 3.60
C SER A 329 -0.63 17.77 2.13
N ASN A 330 -1.32 18.56 1.30
CA ASN A 330 -1.57 18.20 -0.10
C ASN A 330 -1.85 19.44 -0.97
N MET A 331 -1.23 19.49 -2.16
CA MET A 331 -1.44 20.50 -3.20
C MET A 331 -2.25 19.99 -4.40
N GLU A 332 -2.61 18.72 -4.43
CA GLU A 332 -3.25 18.06 -5.58
C GLU A 332 -4.57 18.71 -5.99
N ASN A 333 -5.43 19.02 -5.01
CA ASN A 333 -6.76 19.56 -5.29
C ASN A 333 -6.69 20.99 -5.84
N ILE A 334 -5.79 21.82 -5.30
CA ILE A 334 -5.63 23.20 -5.75
C ILE A 334 -5.00 23.22 -7.15
N PHE A 335 -4.00 22.37 -7.42
CA PHE A 335 -3.42 22.22 -8.74
C PHE A 335 -4.47 21.71 -9.76
N ARG A 336 -5.27 20.70 -9.38
CA ARG A 336 -6.35 20.20 -10.25
C ARG A 336 -7.36 21.29 -10.59
N ASN A 337 -7.71 22.17 -9.66
CA ASN A 337 -8.58 23.32 -9.92
C ASN A 337 -7.94 24.27 -10.95
N LEU A 338 -6.65 24.58 -10.81
CA LEU A 338 -5.91 25.36 -11.80
C LEU A 338 -5.98 24.71 -13.18
N MET A 339 -5.67 23.40 -13.28
CA MET A 339 -5.68 22.66 -14.54
C MET A 339 -7.05 22.65 -15.24
N VAL A 340 -8.13 22.55 -14.47
CA VAL A 340 -9.50 22.61 -15.02
C VAL A 340 -9.82 24.01 -15.50
N ARG A 341 -9.51 25.05 -14.73
CA ARG A 341 -9.82 26.43 -15.07
C ARG A 341 -8.98 27.00 -16.22
N SER A 342 -7.75 26.51 -16.37
CA SER A 342 -6.90 26.84 -17.52
C SER A 342 -7.14 25.98 -18.75
N SER A 343 -8.10 25.06 -18.71
CA SER A 343 -8.35 24.06 -19.78
C SER A 343 -7.16 23.14 -20.10
N MET A 344 -6.12 23.13 -19.23
CA MET A 344 -4.90 22.32 -19.42
C MET A 344 -4.94 20.98 -18.69
N ARG A 345 -6.12 20.54 -18.26
CA ARG A 345 -6.27 19.28 -17.50
C ARG A 345 -5.85 18.05 -18.30
N LYS A 346 -6.08 18.05 -19.59
CA LYS A 346 -5.73 16.97 -20.50
C LYS A 346 -4.68 17.45 -21.51
N ASP A 347 -3.80 16.54 -21.91
CA ASP A 347 -2.94 16.77 -23.07
C ASP A 347 -3.70 16.47 -24.39
N SER A 348 -3.03 16.63 -25.51
CA SER A 348 -3.57 16.31 -26.86
C SER A 348 -3.97 14.83 -27.00
N GLY A 349 -3.39 13.92 -26.22
CA GLY A 349 -3.74 12.50 -26.16
C GLY A 349 -4.85 12.16 -25.17
N GLY A 350 -5.49 13.15 -24.53
CA GLY A 350 -6.57 12.95 -23.54
C GLY A 350 -6.12 12.50 -22.16
N LEU A 351 -4.81 12.44 -21.90
CA LEU A 351 -4.25 12.02 -20.61
C LEU A 351 -4.26 13.15 -19.59
N ASN A 352 -4.64 12.83 -18.35
CA ASN A 352 -4.71 13.82 -17.30
C ASN A 352 -3.33 14.24 -16.78
N ARG A 353 -3.11 15.57 -16.72
CA ARG A 353 -1.98 16.19 -16.05
C ARG A 353 -2.21 16.30 -14.54
N THR A 354 -1.14 16.11 -13.78
CA THR A 354 -1.09 16.15 -12.32
C THR A 354 0.17 16.91 -11.89
N LEU A 355 0.35 17.16 -10.58
CA LEU A 355 1.61 17.71 -10.08
C LEU A 355 2.84 16.89 -10.50
N TYR A 356 2.67 15.59 -10.71
CA TYR A 356 3.75 14.74 -11.19
C TYR A 356 4.15 15.04 -12.65
N SER A 357 3.25 15.62 -13.44
CA SER A 357 3.53 16.08 -14.81
C SER A 357 4.62 17.16 -14.84
N LEU A 358 4.71 18.03 -13.82
CA LEU A 358 5.78 19.05 -13.72
C LEU A 358 7.17 18.40 -13.60
N ARG A 359 7.26 17.28 -12.90
CA ARG A 359 8.51 16.52 -12.82
C ARG A 359 8.85 15.86 -14.16
N HIS A 360 7.85 15.37 -14.90
CA HIS A 360 8.06 14.89 -16.27
C HIS A 360 8.51 16.02 -17.19
N THR A 361 7.90 17.20 -17.07
CA THR A 361 8.32 18.40 -17.83
C THR A 361 9.77 18.76 -17.57
N TYR A 362 10.20 18.81 -16.29
CA TYR A 362 11.60 19.04 -15.95
C TYR A 362 12.53 18.04 -16.65
N ALA A 363 12.21 16.74 -16.57
CA ALA A 363 13.04 15.71 -17.16
C ALA A 363 13.10 15.81 -18.68
N THR A 364 11.97 16.06 -19.35
CA THR A 364 11.91 16.25 -20.79
C THR A 364 12.78 17.45 -21.23
N PHE A 365 12.67 18.59 -20.54
CA PHE A 365 13.48 19.77 -20.85
C PHE A 365 14.97 19.57 -20.56
N ALA A 366 15.31 18.87 -19.49
CA ALA A 366 16.69 18.57 -19.12
C ALA A 366 17.37 17.67 -20.18
N LEU A 367 16.67 16.63 -20.63
CA LEU A 367 17.16 15.75 -21.71
C LEU A 367 17.25 16.50 -23.04
N ALA A 368 16.25 17.32 -23.38
CA ALA A 368 16.29 18.16 -24.60
C ALA A 368 17.47 19.16 -24.57
N SER A 369 17.83 19.69 -23.39
CA SER A 369 18.98 20.59 -23.22
C SER A 369 20.33 19.87 -23.13
N GLY A 370 20.36 18.53 -23.22
CA GLY A 370 21.60 17.78 -23.29
C GLY A 370 22.14 17.23 -22.00
N ILE A 371 21.40 17.32 -20.92
CA ILE A 371 21.81 16.68 -19.66
C ILE A 371 21.79 15.18 -19.85
N ASP A 372 22.92 14.51 -19.54
CA ASP A 372 23.02 13.08 -19.63
C ASP A 372 22.09 12.36 -18.64
N ILE A 373 21.68 11.15 -19.01
CA ILE A 373 20.65 10.39 -18.29
C ILE A 373 21.09 9.99 -16.87
N HIS A 374 22.38 9.77 -16.63
CA HIS A 374 22.90 9.38 -15.32
C HIS A 374 22.89 10.58 -14.36
N THR A 375 23.33 11.75 -14.83
CA THR A 375 23.26 13.02 -14.07
C THR A 375 21.81 13.36 -13.76
N LEU A 376 20.89 13.21 -14.74
CA LEU A 376 19.48 13.45 -14.54
C LEU A 376 18.87 12.47 -13.53
N ALA A 377 19.24 11.19 -13.59
CA ALA A 377 18.79 10.18 -12.63
C ALA A 377 19.19 10.52 -11.19
N ARG A 378 20.45 10.95 -10.98
CA ARG A 378 20.96 11.41 -9.67
C ARG A 378 20.22 12.68 -9.19
N GLN A 379 20.09 13.67 -10.05
CA GLN A 379 19.37 14.92 -9.78
C GLN A 379 17.94 14.64 -9.31
N MET A 380 17.22 13.80 -10.05
CA MET A 380 15.83 13.48 -9.76
C MET A 380 15.67 12.42 -8.66
N GLY A 381 16.73 11.70 -8.26
CA GLY A 381 16.65 10.59 -7.31
C GLY A 381 15.80 9.44 -7.84
N THR A 382 16.09 8.98 -9.05
CA THR A 382 15.43 7.85 -9.71
C THR A 382 16.47 6.97 -10.40
N SER A 383 16.09 5.81 -10.93
CA SER A 383 17.00 4.99 -11.70
C SER A 383 17.02 5.40 -13.18
N VAL A 384 18.14 5.11 -13.87
CA VAL A 384 18.28 5.30 -15.31
C VAL A 384 17.15 4.58 -16.06
N ASN A 385 16.88 3.32 -15.74
CA ASN A 385 15.78 2.55 -16.34
C ASN A 385 14.41 3.22 -16.21
N MET A 386 14.16 3.97 -15.12
CA MET A 386 12.91 4.72 -14.95
C MET A 386 12.87 5.95 -15.85
N ILE A 387 14.02 6.60 -16.07
CA ILE A 387 14.10 7.71 -17.01
C ILE A 387 13.93 7.18 -18.44
N GLU A 388 14.64 6.16 -18.84
CA GLU A 388 14.48 5.51 -20.15
C GLU A 388 13.03 5.12 -20.40
N ARG A 389 12.41 4.41 -19.48
CA ARG A 389 11.03 3.94 -19.61
C ARG A 389 10.00 5.05 -19.79
N HIS A 390 10.22 6.19 -19.16
CA HIS A 390 9.23 7.29 -19.17
C HIS A 390 9.56 8.38 -20.18
N TYR A 391 10.83 8.47 -20.61
CA TYR A 391 11.33 9.57 -21.45
C TYR A 391 12.02 9.09 -22.73
N SER A 392 12.13 7.76 -22.97
CA SER A 392 12.64 7.20 -24.22
C SER A 392 11.84 7.61 -25.47
N LYS A 393 10.67 8.21 -25.27
CA LYS A 393 9.89 8.84 -26.35
C LYS A 393 10.45 10.21 -26.82
N MET A 394 11.57 10.64 -26.26
CA MET A 394 12.39 11.66 -26.93
C MET A 394 12.92 11.01 -28.21
N THR A 395 12.17 11.24 -29.27
CA THR A 395 12.47 10.69 -30.60
C THR A 395 13.79 11.25 -31.08
N ALA A 396 14.44 10.50 -31.96
CA ALA A 396 15.61 11.00 -32.71
C ALA A 396 15.37 12.41 -33.28
N THR A 397 14.12 12.73 -33.62
CA THR A 397 13.68 14.04 -34.09
C THR A 397 13.93 15.16 -33.06
N MET A 398 13.78 14.92 -31.75
CA MET A 398 14.07 15.91 -30.71
C MET A 398 15.58 16.06 -30.44
N ALA A 399 16.38 15.13 -30.92
CA ALA A 399 17.82 15.16 -30.85
C ALA A 399 18.46 15.42 -32.24
N ALA A 400 17.68 15.83 -33.23
CA ALA A 400 18.12 15.96 -34.61
C ALA A 400 19.38 16.84 -34.75
N GLU A 401 19.41 18.00 -34.06
CA GLU A 401 20.58 18.90 -34.05
C GLU A 401 21.88 18.29 -33.48
N ARG A 402 21.76 17.17 -32.75
CA ARG A 402 22.91 16.47 -32.19
C ARG A 402 23.28 15.23 -33.02
N LEU A 403 22.34 14.72 -33.80
CA LEU A 403 22.50 13.52 -34.60
C LEU A 403 22.92 13.87 -36.05
N ALA A 404 22.65 15.11 -36.48
CA ALA A 404 23.09 15.67 -37.77
C ALA A 404 24.39 16.44 -37.64
#